data_3ad4897cc2ae6bbd7d7423b6ef2f5855
#
_entry.id   3ad4897cc2ae6bbd7d7423b6ef2f5855
#
_cell.length_a   1.000
_cell.length_b   1.000
_cell.length_c   1.000
_cell.angle_alpha   90.00
_cell.angle_beta   90.00
_cell.angle_gamma   90.00
#
_symmetry.space_group_name_H-M   'P 1'
#
loop_
_entity.id
_entity.type
_entity.pdbx_description
1 polymer ?
#
loop_
_entity_poly.entity_id
_entity_poly.type
_entity_poly.pdbx_seq_one_letter_code
_entity_poly.pdbx_strand_id
1 'polypeptide(L)'
;MIYTLDGELHLSDVPTPLLHQLIRELTVPNPRYENALRLGRPAWNIPRTIMLYEIKGNALTLPRGMAEEVWRQRPAGTVSKDRTLRGEPCPFEKAGFTLRDYQKQAVDAALACKWCQGVLVAPCGAGKTEIGMALIARLGRPALWITHTLDLAQQAKERAQLRLGLDDREVAVISGKSKRLGTKLTIATVQSLYRMELDELSRTVGVVIVDECHHVVNNPESASMFAEVLRCLPARWRFGLTASDQRSDGLSETIFQVLGPRVAVIDPQQLEQITITPQVQTIPTAFVYTPRATETPVDYVRLMRHMAADQDRMHRVEQVLDRAVTEGTSWLVLAASLAVLERLHRYALDLGLAAEFVCGSTKKADRQQALARMKNGQARILFATYQLAKEGLDIPRLDRLVLATPTRNKVIVQQSIGRIQRPAPGKTEALVLDIVDEKTPQLLTQYKQRRSLYKKMNITEKE
;
A
#
# COMPACT_ATOMS: atom_id res chain seq x y z
N MET A 1 11.89 -33.39 -16.38
CA MET A 1 11.00 -32.25 -16.00
C MET A 1 10.95 -31.24 -17.16
N ILE A 2 9.79 -30.75 -17.51
CA ILE A 2 9.63 -29.61 -18.43
C ILE A 2 9.26 -28.40 -17.58
N TYR A 3 9.94 -27.27 -17.83
CA TYR A 3 9.78 -26.00 -17.13
C TYR A 3 9.35 -24.93 -18.14
N THR A 4 8.12 -24.44 -18.07
CA THR A 4 7.61 -23.42 -18.97
C THR A 4 7.22 -22.19 -18.18
N LEU A 5 7.74 -21.02 -18.58
CA LEU A 5 7.49 -19.73 -17.93
C LEU A 5 6.72 -18.81 -18.86
N ASP A 6 5.57 -18.33 -18.38
CA ASP A 6 4.78 -17.25 -19.03
C ASP A 6 4.18 -16.32 -17.97
N GLY A 7 2.86 -16.19 -17.86
CA GLY A 7 2.18 -15.51 -16.76
C GLY A 7 2.32 -16.26 -15.43
N GLU A 8 2.53 -17.57 -15.51
CA GLU A 8 2.74 -18.51 -14.42
C GLU A 8 3.99 -19.38 -14.69
N LEU A 9 4.28 -20.28 -13.77
CA LEU A 9 5.28 -21.32 -13.93
C LEU A 9 4.58 -22.67 -14.08
N HIS A 10 4.70 -23.29 -15.24
CA HIS A 10 4.14 -24.61 -15.52
C HIS A 10 5.24 -25.68 -15.52
N LEU A 11 5.03 -26.71 -14.74
CA LEU A 11 5.94 -27.84 -14.59
C LEU A 11 5.24 -29.14 -15.00
N SER A 12 5.91 -30.00 -15.73
CA SER A 12 5.48 -31.38 -15.93
C SER A 12 6.62 -32.34 -15.65
N ASP A 13 6.28 -33.60 -15.34
CA ASP A 13 7.23 -34.64 -14.94
C ASP A 13 8.13 -34.19 -13.77
N VAL A 14 7.49 -33.63 -12.75
CA VAL A 14 8.18 -33.15 -11.53
C VAL A 14 8.56 -34.36 -10.67
N PRO A 15 9.83 -34.49 -10.24
CA PRO A 15 10.22 -35.54 -9.30
C PRO A 15 9.42 -35.48 -8.01
N THR A 16 8.98 -36.60 -7.50
CA THR A 16 8.12 -36.73 -6.31
C THR A 16 8.63 -35.93 -5.09
N PRO A 17 9.93 -35.99 -4.74
CA PRO A 17 10.45 -35.19 -3.61
C PRO A 17 10.27 -33.68 -3.79
N LEU A 18 10.55 -33.17 -4.99
CA LEU A 18 10.38 -31.74 -5.32
C LEU A 18 8.90 -31.35 -5.33
N LEU A 19 8.03 -32.21 -5.88
CA LEU A 19 6.58 -32.00 -5.89
C LEU A 19 6.04 -31.84 -4.45
N HIS A 20 6.38 -32.76 -3.56
CA HIS A 20 5.93 -32.73 -2.18
C HIS A 20 6.47 -31.48 -1.42
N GLN A 21 7.69 -31.06 -1.72
CA GLN A 21 8.27 -29.86 -1.15
C GLN A 21 7.49 -28.61 -1.59
N LEU A 22 7.27 -28.43 -2.90
CA LEU A 22 6.55 -27.30 -3.48
C LEU A 22 5.11 -27.22 -2.98
N ILE A 23 4.40 -28.36 -2.89
CA ILE A 23 3.04 -28.42 -2.33
C ILE A 23 3.03 -27.92 -0.88
N ARG A 24 3.98 -28.35 -0.06
CA ARG A 24 4.09 -27.94 1.35
C ARG A 24 4.38 -26.44 1.49
N GLU A 25 5.32 -25.92 0.73
CA GLU A 25 5.71 -24.50 0.75
C GLU A 25 4.59 -23.58 0.27
N LEU A 26 3.79 -24.04 -0.69
CA LEU A 26 2.72 -23.26 -1.31
C LEU A 26 1.34 -23.55 -0.71
N THR A 27 1.27 -24.34 0.36
CA THR A 27 0.08 -24.53 1.19
C THR A 27 0.23 -23.73 2.47
N VAL A 28 -0.40 -22.55 2.53
CA VAL A 28 -0.26 -21.62 3.66
C VAL A 28 -1.52 -21.58 4.53
N PRO A 29 -1.40 -21.35 5.86
CA PRO A 29 -2.55 -21.17 6.74
C PRO A 29 -3.47 -20.05 6.25
N ASN A 30 -4.77 -20.22 6.42
CA ASN A 30 -5.74 -19.18 6.06
C ASN A 30 -6.04 -18.28 7.27
N PRO A 31 -5.59 -17.01 7.28
CA PRO A 31 -5.79 -16.13 8.42
C PRO A 31 -7.27 -15.86 8.72
N ARG A 32 -8.17 -15.97 7.74
CA ARG A 32 -9.62 -15.82 7.98
C ARG A 32 -10.15 -16.99 8.79
N TYR A 33 -9.72 -18.20 8.51
CA TYR A 33 -10.10 -19.38 9.27
C TYR A 33 -9.62 -19.25 10.72
N GLU A 34 -8.35 -18.93 10.91
CA GLU A 34 -7.76 -18.74 12.24
C GLU A 34 -8.45 -17.63 13.02
N ASN A 35 -8.74 -16.50 12.35
CA ASN A 35 -9.44 -15.38 12.97
C ASN A 35 -10.88 -15.71 13.32
N ALA A 36 -11.59 -16.48 12.48
CA ALA A 36 -12.95 -16.95 12.79
C ALA A 36 -12.95 -17.83 14.03
N LEU A 37 -12.04 -18.81 14.11
CA LEU A 37 -11.88 -19.67 15.29
C LEU A 37 -11.56 -18.85 16.55
N ARG A 38 -10.61 -17.92 16.48
CA ARG A 38 -10.22 -17.06 17.60
C ARG A 38 -11.39 -16.21 18.12
N LEU A 39 -12.31 -15.82 17.24
CA LEU A 39 -13.49 -15.01 17.56
C LEU A 39 -14.72 -15.87 17.91
N GLY A 40 -14.60 -17.19 17.97
CA GLY A 40 -15.73 -18.11 18.21
C GLY A 40 -16.80 -18.06 17.11
N ARG A 41 -16.43 -17.65 15.89
CA ARG A 41 -17.34 -17.56 14.74
C ARG A 41 -17.37 -18.86 13.96
N PRO A 42 -18.49 -19.23 13.31
CA PRO A 42 -18.54 -20.38 12.42
C PRO A 42 -17.47 -20.27 11.31
N ALA A 43 -16.69 -21.34 11.14
CA ALA A 43 -15.62 -21.40 10.14
C ALA A 43 -15.81 -22.53 9.12
N TRP A 44 -16.97 -23.19 9.10
CA TRP A 44 -17.23 -24.38 8.27
C TRP A 44 -17.17 -24.12 6.76
N ASN A 45 -17.41 -22.88 6.32
CA ASN A 45 -17.33 -22.44 4.91
C ASN A 45 -16.00 -21.75 4.55
N ILE A 46 -15.04 -21.71 5.49
CA ILE A 46 -13.74 -21.07 5.27
C ILE A 46 -12.69 -22.17 5.16
N PRO A 47 -11.97 -22.32 4.03
CA PRO A 47 -10.87 -23.26 3.92
C PRO A 47 -9.80 -23.04 4.98
N ARG A 48 -9.27 -24.11 5.55
CA ARG A 48 -8.19 -24.06 6.57
C ARG A 48 -6.89 -23.50 6.01
N THR A 49 -6.62 -23.79 4.74
CA THR A 49 -5.39 -23.42 4.05
C THR A 49 -5.71 -22.73 2.72
N ILE A 50 -4.76 -21.94 2.24
CA ILE A 50 -4.75 -21.36 0.89
C ILE A 50 -3.71 -22.12 0.10
N MET A 51 -4.11 -22.68 -1.04
CA MET A 51 -3.22 -23.34 -1.98
C MET A 51 -2.81 -22.35 -3.07
N LEU A 52 -1.51 -22.09 -3.19
CA LEU A 52 -0.94 -21.19 -4.21
C LEU A 52 -0.42 -22.00 -5.42
N TYR A 53 -1.01 -23.13 -5.71
CA TYR A 53 -0.67 -24.00 -6.83
C TYR A 53 -1.92 -24.67 -7.37
N GLU A 54 -1.84 -25.16 -8.59
CA GLU A 54 -2.86 -26.00 -9.22
C GLU A 54 -2.21 -27.27 -9.78
N ILE A 55 -2.87 -28.43 -9.56
CA ILE A 55 -2.45 -29.69 -10.13
C ILE A 55 -3.52 -30.17 -11.10
N LYS A 56 -3.12 -30.40 -12.35
CA LYS A 56 -3.97 -30.99 -13.40
C LYS A 56 -3.25 -32.18 -14.04
N GLY A 57 -3.67 -33.40 -13.68
CA GLY A 57 -2.99 -34.62 -14.14
C GLY A 57 -1.52 -34.63 -13.73
N ASN A 58 -0.61 -34.62 -14.68
CA ASN A 58 0.85 -34.62 -14.47
C ASN A 58 1.45 -33.20 -14.47
N ALA A 59 0.62 -32.16 -14.59
CA ALA A 59 1.06 -30.78 -14.63
C ALA A 59 0.85 -30.07 -13.28
N LEU A 60 1.88 -29.36 -12.82
CA LEU A 60 1.87 -28.50 -11.64
C LEU A 60 2.02 -27.06 -12.12
N THR A 61 1.05 -26.21 -11.81
CA THR A 61 1.10 -24.76 -12.09
C THR A 61 1.35 -24.01 -10.80
N LEU A 62 2.33 -23.12 -10.82
CA LEU A 62 2.79 -22.35 -9.68
C LEU A 62 2.77 -20.86 -9.99
N PRO A 63 2.69 -19.98 -8.96
CA PRO A 63 2.92 -18.57 -9.16
C PRO A 63 4.31 -18.32 -9.76
N ARG A 64 4.38 -17.39 -10.69
CA ARG A 64 5.61 -17.11 -11.44
C ARG A 64 6.78 -16.70 -10.54
N GLY A 65 6.53 -16.10 -9.38
CA GLY A 65 7.60 -15.70 -8.45
C GLY A 65 8.48 -16.86 -7.99
N MET A 66 7.98 -18.09 -8.03
CA MET A 66 8.73 -19.31 -7.71
C MET A 66 9.75 -19.73 -8.78
N ALA A 67 9.80 -19.02 -9.91
CA ALA A 67 10.60 -19.42 -11.06
C ALA A 67 12.09 -19.62 -10.75
N GLU A 68 12.69 -18.71 -10.00
CA GLU A 68 14.10 -18.80 -9.62
C GLU A 68 14.38 -19.97 -8.67
N GLU A 69 13.53 -20.17 -7.69
CA GLU A 69 13.69 -21.21 -6.69
C GLU A 69 13.56 -22.60 -7.29
N VAL A 70 12.52 -22.82 -8.08
CA VAL A 70 12.34 -24.08 -8.82
C VAL A 70 13.49 -24.33 -9.80
N TRP A 71 13.98 -23.28 -10.46
CA TRP A 71 15.11 -23.41 -11.38
C TRP A 71 16.38 -23.84 -10.66
N ARG A 72 16.64 -23.33 -9.45
CA ARG A 72 17.80 -23.77 -8.63
C ARG A 72 17.72 -25.24 -8.23
N GLN A 73 16.52 -25.74 -7.97
CA GLN A 73 16.27 -27.11 -7.50
C GLN A 73 15.98 -28.11 -8.65
N ARG A 74 16.03 -27.66 -9.90
CA ARG A 74 15.67 -28.50 -11.04
C ARG A 74 16.61 -29.71 -11.21
N PRO A 75 16.09 -30.88 -11.63
CA PRO A 75 16.92 -32.00 -11.98
C PRO A 75 17.74 -31.75 -13.26
N ALA A 76 18.84 -32.46 -13.39
CA ALA A 76 19.62 -32.46 -14.64
C ALA A 76 18.74 -32.90 -15.83
N GLY A 77 18.98 -32.32 -17.00
CA GLY A 77 18.17 -32.59 -18.19
C GLY A 77 16.80 -31.93 -18.25
N THR A 78 16.51 -30.97 -17.33
CA THR A 78 15.29 -30.17 -17.40
C THR A 78 15.22 -29.34 -18.68
N VAL A 79 14.15 -29.48 -19.45
CA VAL A 79 13.87 -28.70 -20.65
C VAL A 79 13.15 -27.41 -20.24
N SER A 80 13.69 -26.24 -20.60
CA SER A 80 13.06 -24.95 -20.31
C SER A 80 12.47 -24.30 -21.55
N LYS A 81 11.29 -23.68 -21.39
CA LYS A 81 10.60 -22.90 -22.41
C LYS A 81 10.24 -21.56 -21.81
N ASP A 82 10.81 -20.46 -22.33
CA ASP A 82 10.41 -19.10 -21.96
C ASP A 82 9.40 -18.58 -22.98
N ARG A 83 8.17 -18.38 -22.52
CA ARG A 83 7.04 -17.84 -23.30
C ARG A 83 6.65 -16.43 -22.84
N THR A 84 7.53 -15.77 -22.10
CA THR A 84 7.27 -14.41 -21.66
C THR A 84 7.31 -13.41 -22.82
N LEU A 85 6.41 -12.44 -22.76
CA LEU A 85 6.28 -11.39 -23.78
C LEU A 85 7.14 -10.17 -23.43
N ARG A 86 7.96 -9.71 -24.37
CA ARG A 86 8.73 -8.48 -24.21
C ARG A 86 7.95 -7.22 -24.59
N GLY A 87 6.89 -7.36 -25.39
CA GLY A 87 6.20 -6.25 -26.04
C GLY A 87 7.07 -5.58 -27.13
N GLU A 88 6.46 -4.83 -28.00
CA GLU A 88 7.16 -4.06 -29.03
C GLU A 88 7.93 -2.89 -28.41
N PRO A 89 9.10 -2.51 -28.97
CA PRO A 89 9.82 -1.32 -28.51
C PRO A 89 8.95 -0.06 -28.58
N CYS A 90 8.86 0.66 -27.47
CA CYS A 90 8.19 1.95 -27.42
C CYS A 90 9.00 2.93 -26.55
N PRO A 91 9.95 3.67 -27.13
CA PRO A 91 10.82 4.55 -26.39
C PRO A 91 10.03 5.71 -25.74
N PHE A 92 10.51 6.13 -24.57
CA PHE A 92 9.98 7.26 -23.81
C PHE A 92 10.91 8.46 -23.98
N GLU A 93 10.95 9.03 -25.18
CA GLU A 93 11.91 10.07 -25.58
C GLU A 93 11.81 11.36 -24.76
N LYS A 94 10.60 11.67 -24.27
CA LYS A 94 10.34 12.86 -23.45
C LYS A 94 10.52 12.60 -21.95
N ALA A 95 10.97 11.42 -21.55
CA ALA A 95 11.18 11.13 -20.15
C ALA A 95 12.27 12.05 -19.57
N GLY A 96 11.88 12.88 -18.61
CA GLY A 96 12.76 13.88 -18.00
C GLY A 96 12.60 13.88 -16.49
N PHE A 97 13.50 13.16 -15.81
CA PHE A 97 13.58 13.22 -14.33
C PHE A 97 14.98 12.84 -13.87
N THR A 98 15.40 13.46 -12.77
CA THR A 98 16.65 13.12 -12.10
C THR A 98 16.33 12.18 -10.93
N LEU A 99 16.86 10.96 -11.00
CA LEU A 99 16.79 10.01 -9.90
C LEU A 99 17.85 10.35 -8.86
N ARG A 100 17.50 10.18 -7.60
CA ARG A 100 18.45 10.18 -6.49
C ARG A 100 19.29 8.90 -6.53
N ASP A 101 20.47 8.90 -5.92
CA ASP A 101 21.41 7.76 -6.02
C ASP A 101 20.78 6.44 -5.58
N TYR A 102 20.06 6.42 -4.46
CA TYR A 102 19.36 5.22 -4.00
C TYR A 102 18.24 4.76 -4.95
N GLN A 103 17.55 5.70 -5.60
CA GLN A 103 16.53 5.37 -6.61
C GLN A 103 17.17 4.77 -7.85
N LYS A 104 18.30 5.36 -8.28
CA LYS A 104 19.09 4.84 -9.40
C LYS A 104 19.58 3.43 -9.10
N GLN A 105 20.17 3.21 -7.92
CA GLN A 105 20.63 1.89 -7.47
C GLN A 105 19.49 0.86 -7.48
N ALA A 106 18.30 1.23 -6.99
CA ALA A 106 17.13 0.35 -6.99
C ALA A 106 16.65 0.01 -8.41
N VAL A 107 16.65 0.99 -9.32
CA VAL A 107 16.32 0.78 -10.75
C VAL A 107 17.37 -0.13 -11.40
N ASP A 108 18.65 0.15 -11.20
CA ASP A 108 19.73 -0.63 -11.79
C ASP A 108 19.74 -2.08 -11.29
N ALA A 109 19.46 -2.30 -9.99
CA ALA A 109 19.30 -3.64 -9.41
C ALA A 109 18.13 -4.42 -10.04
N ALA A 110 16.98 -3.75 -10.25
CA ALA A 110 15.82 -4.37 -10.90
C ALA A 110 16.11 -4.71 -12.37
N LEU A 111 16.81 -3.85 -13.11
CA LEU A 111 17.19 -4.09 -14.49
C LEU A 111 18.24 -5.20 -14.62
N ALA A 112 19.14 -5.33 -13.65
CA ALA A 112 20.16 -6.38 -13.59
C ALA A 112 19.58 -7.75 -13.15
N CYS A 113 18.33 -7.79 -12.64
CA CYS A 113 17.71 -9.02 -12.19
C CYS A 113 17.53 -10.02 -13.33
N LYS A 114 18.23 -11.16 -13.25
CA LYS A 114 18.21 -12.21 -14.28
C LYS A 114 16.80 -12.71 -14.62
N TRP A 115 15.94 -12.77 -13.62
CA TRP A 115 14.58 -13.28 -13.77
C TRP A 115 13.58 -12.22 -14.23
N CYS A 116 14.00 -10.95 -14.35
CA CYS A 116 13.19 -9.82 -14.79
C CYS A 116 11.92 -9.64 -13.94
N GLN A 117 11.97 -10.04 -12.67
CA GLN A 117 10.85 -9.96 -11.73
C GLN A 117 11.34 -9.84 -10.30
N GLY A 118 10.51 -9.26 -9.44
CA GLY A 118 10.78 -9.17 -8.01
C GLY A 118 10.15 -7.97 -7.35
N VAL A 119 10.48 -7.78 -6.09
CA VAL A 119 9.90 -6.75 -5.22
C VAL A 119 10.95 -5.71 -4.85
N LEU A 120 10.60 -4.43 -5.01
CA LEU A 120 11.37 -3.29 -4.54
C LEU A 120 10.69 -2.75 -3.26
N VAL A 121 11.41 -2.83 -2.15
CA VAL A 121 10.95 -2.32 -0.86
C VAL A 121 11.53 -0.93 -0.67
N ALA A 122 10.65 0.07 -0.65
CA ALA A 122 11.04 1.47 -0.56
C ALA A 122 10.15 2.20 0.46
N PRO A 123 10.70 2.74 1.55
CA PRO A 123 9.93 3.42 2.58
C PRO A 123 9.02 4.52 2.04
N CYS A 124 8.06 4.97 2.86
CA CYS A 124 7.24 6.13 2.50
C CYS A 124 8.15 7.36 2.27
N GLY A 125 7.91 8.10 1.19
CA GLY A 125 8.76 9.24 0.82
C GLY A 125 9.96 8.90 -0.08
N ALA A 126 10.32 7.62 -0.25
CA ALA A 126 11.43 7.20 -1.13
C ALA A 126 11.18 7.43 -2.62
N GLY A 127 9.96 7.75 -3.02
CA GLY A 127 9.62 7.98 -4.43
C GLY A 127 9.41 6.68 -5.21
N LYS A 128 8.66 5.72 -4.66
CA LYS A 128 8.30 4.46 -5.35
C LYS A 128 7.79 4.68 -6.76
N THR A 129 6.91 5.66 -6.93
CA THR A 129 6.35 6.00 -8.24
C THR A 129 7.42 6.47 -9.22
N GLU A 130 8.40 7.27 -8.77
CA GLU A 130 9.53 7.70 -9.60
C GLU A 130 10.38 6.50 -10.04
N ILE A 131 10.65 5.56 -9.11
CA ILE A 131 11.40 4.31 -9.41
C ILE A 131 10.65 3.49 -10.46
N GLY A 132 9.35 3.28 -10.29
CA GLY A 132 8.54 2.51 -11.23
C GLY A 132 8.43 3.18 -12.61
N MET A 133 8.27 4.51 -12.67
CA MET A 133 8.28 5.25 -13.94
C MET A 133 9.65 5.18 -14.61
N ALA A 134 10.75 5.25 -13.85
CA ALA A 134 12.08 5.09 -14.38
C ALA A 134 12.34 3.69 -14.97
N LEU A 135 11.84 2.64 -14.30
CA LEU A 135 11.89 1.28 -14.84
C LEU A 135 11.16 1.17 -16.18
N ILE A 136 9.95 1.72 -16.27
CA ILE A 136 9.19 1.73 -17.53
C ILE A 136 9.95 2.45 -18.63
N ALA A 137 10.48 3.65 -18.33
CA ALA A 137 11.25 4.43 -19.31
C ALA A 137 12.51 3.69 -19.78
N ARG A 138 13.27 3.10 -18.85
CA ARG A 138 14.52 2.39 -19.16
C ARG A 138 14.28 1.10 -19.94
N LEU A 139 13.16 0.40 -19.69
CA LEU A 139 12.79 -0.80 -20.41
C LEU A 139 12.26 -0.50 -21.81
N GLY A 140 11.64 0.66 -22.04
CA GLY A 140 11.18 1.11 -23.35
C GLY A 140 10.18 0.15 -23.98
N ARG A 141 9.19 -0.32 -23.22
CA ARG A 141 8.18 -1.29 -23.64
C ARG A 141 6.79 -0.88 -23.16
N PRO A 142 5.71 -1.31 -23.83
CA PRO A 142 4.37 -1.09 -23.35
C PRO A 142 4.20 -1.64 -21.94
N ALA A 143 3.65 -0.80 -21.05
CA ALA A 143 3.59 -1.10 -19.63
C ALA A 143 2.16 -1.10 -19.09
N LEU A 144 1.93 -1.94 -18.08
CA LEU A 144 0.73 -1.94 -17.26
C LEU A 144 1.12 -1.60 -15.81
N TRP A 145 0.49 -0.54 -15.27
CA TRP A 145 0.61 -0.15 -13.87
C TRP A 145 -0.65 -0.55 -13.10
N ILE A 146 -0.51 -1.45 -12.14
CA ILE A 146 -1.63 -2.00 -11.37
C ILE A 146 -1.66 -1.36 -9.98
N THR A 147 -2.81 -0.82 -9.60
CA THR A 147 -3.06 -0.24 -8.27
C THR A 147 -4.27 -0.92 -7.61
N HIS A 148 -4.53 -0.61 -6.35
CA HIS A 148 -5.71 -1.11 -5.65
C HIS A 148 -6.85 -0.07 -5.54
N THR A 149 -6.62 1.23 -5.85
CA THR A 149 -7.64 2.27 -5.87
C THR A 149 -7.57 3.16 -7.11
N LEU A 150 -8.70 3.75 -7.50
CA LEU A 150 -8.76 4.68 -8.62
C LEU A 150 -8.01 6.00 -8.36
N ASP A 151 -7.92 6.43 -7.10
CA ASP A 151 -7.20 7.64 -6.74
C ASP A 151 -5.69 7.46 -6.94
N LEU A 152 -5.14 6.30 -6.59
CA LEU A 152 -3.75 5.95 -6.91
C LEU A 152 -3.52 5.81 -8.42
N ALA A 153 -4.49 5.25 -9.15
CA ALA A 153 -4.41 5.18 -10.60
C ALA A 153 -4.34 6.57 -11.24
N GLN A 154 -5.14 7.51 -10.75
CA GLN A 154 -5.12 8.89 -11.25
C GLN A 154 -3.80 9.60 -10.91
N GLN A 155 -3.28 9.43 -9.68
CA GLN A 155 -1.98 9.97 -9.29
C GLN A 155 -0.85 9.39 -10.13
N ALA A 156 -0.89 8.09 -10.44
CA ALA A 156 0.08 7.45 -11.31
C ALA A 156 0.01 8.02 -12.73
N LYS A 157 -1.21 8.32 -13.25
CA LYS A 157 -1.39 8.99 -14.56
C LYS A 157 -0.75 10.38 -14.57
N GLU A 158 -1.08 11.21 -13.59
CA GLU A 158 -0.51 12.57 -13.47
C GLU A 158 1.02 12.52 -13.39
N ARG A 159 1.55 11.55 -12.65
CA ARG A 159 2.99 11.36 -12.52
C ARG A 159 3.62 10.87 -13.84
N ALA A 160 2.96 9.98 -14.57
CA ALA A 160 3.42 9.50 -15.86
C ALA A 160 3.44 10.64 -16.91
N GLN A 161 2.40 11.46 -16.95
CA GLN A 161 2.37 12.64 -17.83
C GLN A 161 3.50 13.61 -17.51
N LEU A 162 3.74 13.88 -16.22
CA LEU A 162 4.80 14.79 -15.77
C LEU A 162 6.22 14.25 -16.03
N ARG A 163 6.45 12.95 -15.77
CA ARG A 163 7.79 12.36 -15.74
C ARG A 163 8.19 11.68 -17.04
N LEU A 164 7.23 11.07 -17.71
CA LEU A 164 7.46 10.38 -18.98
C LEU A 164 7.07 11.24 -20.20
N GLY A 165 6.46 12.41 -19.96
CA GLY A 165 6.02 13.31 -21.01
C GLY A 165 4.89 12.73 -21.89
N LEU A 166 4.08 11.82 -21.33
CA LEU A 166 3.02 11.13 -22.06
C LEU A 166 1.79 12.01 -22.24
N ASP A 167 1.22 11.97 -23.42
CA ASP A 167 -0.09 12.58 -23.70
C ASP A 167 -1.26 11.64 -23.33
N ASP A 168 -2.50 12.13 -23.48
CA ASP A 168 -3.69 11.35 -23.16
C ASP A 168 -3.94 10.15 -24.09
N ARG A 169 -3.26 10.04 -25.24
CA ARG A 169 -3.31 8.85 -26.11
C ARG A 169 -2.33 7.80 -25.64
N GLU A 170 -1.17 8.24 -25.18
CA GLU A 170 -0.08 7.39 -24.76
C GLU A 170 -0.32 6.79 -23.38
N VAL A 171 -0.98 7.52 -22.45
CA VAL A 171 -1.36 7.01 -21.13
C VAL A 171 -2.87 6.97 -20.94
N ALA A 172 -3.39 5.85 -20.46
CA ALA A 172 -4.81 5.69 -20.16
C ALA A 172 -5.03 5.07 -18.77
N VAL A 173 -6.18 5.42 -18.15
CA VAL A 173 -6.66 4.79 -16.92
C VAL A 173 -7.90 3.95 -17.23
N ILE A 174 -7.81 2.65 -16.97
CA ILE A 174 -8.97 1.76 -17.03
C ILE A 174 -9.81 1.99 -15.76
N SER A 175 -11.07 2.31 -15.97
CA SER A 175 -12.06 2.51 -14.92
C SER A 175 -13.39 1.90 -15.34
N GLY A 176 -14.37 1.82 -14.42
CA GLY A 176 -15.70 1.30 -14.75
C GLY A 176 -16.41 1.99 -15.94
N LYS A 177 -15.96 3.21 -16.32
CA LYS A 177 -16.49 4.00 -17.44
C LYS A 177 -15.62 3.94 -18.71
N SER A 178 -14.36 3.54 -18.62
CA SER A 178 -13.41 3.53 -19.72
C SER A 178 -12.54 2.28 -19.70
N LYS A 179 -12.57 1.52 -20.79
CA LYS A 179 -11.69 0.35 -21.01
C LYS A 179 -10.57 0.66 -22.00
N ARG A 180 -10.34 1.94 -22.33
CA ARG A 180 -9.32 2.34 -23.30
C ARG A 180 -7.92 2.04 -22.77
N LEU A 181 -7.11 1.40 -23.58
CA LEU A 181 -5.69 1.17 -23.31
C LEU A 181 -4.86 2.38 -23.75
N GLY A 182 -3.80 2.67 -23.03
CA GLY A 182 -2.77 3.61 -23.47
C GLY A 182 -1.80 2.93 -24.44
N THR A 183 -1.32 3.64 -25.43
CA THR A 183 -0.38 3.04 -26.41
C THR A 183 0.98 2.73 -25.81
N LYS A 184 1.38 3.43 -24.75
CA LYS A 184 2.66 3.19 -24.03
C LYS A 184 2.45 2.75 -22.58
N LEU A 185 1.46 3.31 -21.88
CA LEU A 185 1.20 2.99 -20.48
C LEU A 185 -0.30 2.88 -20.23
N THR A 186 -0.72 1.72 -19.77
CA THR A 186 -2.06 1.50 -19.23
C THR A 186 -1.98 1.44 -17.72
N ILE A 187 -2.85 2.18 -17.03
CA ILE A 187 -2.96 2.19 -15.57
C ILE A 187 -4.32 1.67 -15.19
N ALA A 188 -4.40 0.76 -14.24
CA ALA A 188 -5.67 0.13 -13.87
C ALA A 188 -5.71 -0.26 -12.39
N THR A 189 -6.91 -0.35 -11.84
CA THR A 189 -7.09 -1.07 -10.58
C THR A 189 -7.20 -2.56 -10.84
N VAL A 190 -6.73 -3.37 -9.88
CA VAL A 190 -6.84 -4.83 -9.99
C VAL A 190 -8.29 -5.29 -10.17
N GLN A 191 -9.25 -4.61 -9.51
CA GLN A 191 -10.68 -4.92 -9.62
C GLN A 191 -11.22 -4.65 -11.05
N SER A 192 -10.71 -3.62 -11.72
CA SER A 192 -11.10 -3.32 -13.11
C SER A 192 -10.54 -4.36 -14.06
N LEU A 193 -9.28 -4.76 -13.87
CA LEU A 193 -8.65 -5.80 -14.69
C LEU A 193 -9.30 -7.18 -14.50
N TYR A 194 -9.64 -7.53 -13.27
CA TYR A 194 -10.30 -8.80 -12.95
C TYR A 194 -11.67 -8.97 -13.63
N ARG A 195 -12.35 -7.86 -13.92
CA ARG A 195 -13.71 -7.84 -14.54
C ARG A 195 -13.70 -7.66 -16.06
N MET A 196 -12.53 -7.66 -16.69
CA MET A 196 -12.40 -7.49 -18.14
C MET A 196 -11.61 -8.64 -18.75
N GLU A 197 -11.77 -8.81 -20.06
CA GLU A 197 -10.91 -9.67 -20.85
C GLU A 197 -9.53 -9.03 -20.99
N LEU A 198 -8.47 -9.81 -20.75
CA LEU A 198 -7.09 -9.35 -20.73
C LEU A 198 -6.32 -9.71 -22.01
N ASP A 199 -6.98 -10.22 -23.04
CA ASP A 199 -6.34 -10.75 -24.25
C ASP A 199 -5.44 -9.73 -24.94
N GLU A 200 -5.91 -8.48 -25.10
CA GLU A 200 -5.13 -7.42 -25.73
C GLU A 200 -3.90 -7.06 -24.86
N LEU A 201 -4.09 -6.92 -23.55
CA LEU A 201 -2.99 -6.65 -22.62
C LEU A 201 -1.99 -7.81 -22.57
N SER A 202 -2.46 -9.04 -22.62
CA SER A 202 -1.61 -10.25 -22.59
C SER A 202 -0.71 -10.36 -23.84
N ARG A 203 -1.13 -9.76 -24.95
CA ARG A 203 -0.37 -9.80 -26.23
C ARG A 203 0.51 -8.57 -26.45
N THR A 204 0.31 -7.50 -25.70
CA THR A 204 0.99 -6.22 -25.96
C THR A 204 1.94 -5.79 -24.82
N VAL A 205 1.57 -6.04 -23.58
CA VAL A 205 2.30 -5.55 -22.41
C VAL A 205 3.57 -6.36 -22.14
N GLY A 206 4.71 -5.66 -22.17
CA GLY A 206 6.02 -6.24 -21.81
C GLY A 206 6.44 -6.01 -20.36
N VAL A 207 5.90 -4.95 -19.73
CA VAL A 207 6.24 -4.53 -18.35
C VAL A 207 5.00 -4.47 -17.49
N VAL A 208 5.02 -5.10 -16.33
CA VAL A 208 3.97 -4.98 -15.29
C VAL A 208 4.59 -4.41 -14.03
N ILE A 209 4.03 -3.30 -13.55
CA ILE A 209 4.36 -2.72 -12.23
C ILE A 209 3.14 -2.88 -11.32
N VAL A 210 3.33 -3.48 -10.16
CA VAL A 210 2.29 -3.63 -9.12
C VAL A 210 2.60 -2.66 -7.99
N ASP A 211 1.83 -1.59 -7.91
CA ASP A 211 1.98 -0.59 -6.84
C ASP A 211 1.32 -1.06 -5.55
N GLU A 212 1.96 -0.75 -4.41
CA GLU A 212 1.58 -1.22 -3.07
C GLU A 212 1.36 -2.74 -3.04
N CYS A 213 2.33 -3.47 -3.59
CA CYS A 213 2.23 -4.91 -3.83
C CYS A 213 2.03 -5.76 -2.55
N HIS A 214 2.14 -5.17 -1.35
CA HIS A 214 1.73 -5.83 -0.11
C HIS A 214 0.22 -6.19 -0.09
N HIS A 215 -0.57 -5.63 -1.01
CA HIS A 215 -1.98 -5.98 -1.21
C HIS A 215 -2.19 -7.25 -2.05
N VAL A 216 -1.16 -7.77 -2.70
CA VAL A 216 -1.28 -8.94 -3.60
C VAL A 216 -1.94 -10.15 -2.91
N VAL A 217 -1.89 -10.23 -1.58
CA VAL A 217 -2.46 -11.35 -0.81
C VAL A 217 -3.34 -10.89 0.37
N ASN A 218 -3.99 -9.73 0.31
CA ASN A 218 -4.62 -9.10 1.47
C ASN A 218 -5.98 -9.68 1.89
N ASN A 219 -6.63 -10.48 1.03
CA ASN A 219 -7.91 -11.13 1.29
C ASN A 219 -7.97 -12.38 0.39
N PRO A 220 -8.47 -13.55 0.82
CA PRO A 220 -8.67 -14.67 -0.08
C PRO A 220 -9.39 -14.31 -1.38
N GLU A 221 -10.37 -13.40 -1.34
CA GLU A 221 -11.04 -12.92 -2.55
C GLU A 221 -10.18 -11.94 -3.38
N SER A 222 -9.37 -11.08 -2.75
CA SER A 222 -8.50 -10.13 -3.46
C SER A 222 -7.13 -10.73 -3.79
N ALA A 223 -6.67 -11.73 -3.04
CA ALA A 223 -5.50 -12.53 -3.42
C ALA A 223 -5.76 -13.28 -4.73
N SER A 224 -6.96 -13.83 -4.88
CA SER A 224 -7.37 -14.45 -6.15
C SER A 224 -7.37 -13.43 -7.29
N MET A 225 -7.89 -12.20 -7.09
CA MET A 225 -7.92 -11.18 -8.15
C MET A 225 -6.52 -10.80 -8.65
N PHE A 226 -5.56 -10.54 -7.75
CA PHE A 226 -4.19 -10.23 -8.18
C PHE A 226 -3.53 -11.42 -8.86
N ALA A 227 -3.62 -12.61 -8.27
CA ALA A 227 -3.05 -13.81 -8.84
C ALA A 227 -3.66 -14.12 -10.23
N GLU A 228 -5.00 -14.03 -10.35
CA GLU A 228 -5.69 -14.28 -11.62
C GLU A 228 -5.36 -13.26 -12.71
N VAL A 229 -5.28 -11.96 -12.37
CA VAL A 229 -4.83 -10.94 -13.31
C VAL A 229 -3.39 -11.19 -13.74
N LEU A 230 -2.49 -11.45 -12.79
CA LEU A 230 -1.08 -11.61 -13.08
C LEU A 230 -0.79 -12.90 -13.88
N ARG A 231 -1.52 -14.00 -13.66
CA ARG A 231 -1.36 -15.24 -14.44
C ARG A 231 -1.72 -15.07 -15.91
N CYS A 232 -2.68 -14.19 -16.22
CA CYS A 232 -3.06 -13.88 -17.60
C CYS A 232 -2.07 -12.98 -18.34
N LEU A 233 -1.05 -12.45 -17.66
CA LEU A 233 -0.12 -11.47 -18.21
C LEU A 233 1.29 -12.09 -18.35
N PRO A 234 1.70 -12.56 -19.53
CA PRO A 234 3.01 -13.16 -19.76
C PRO A 234 4.12 -12.11 -19.92
N ALA A 235 3.92 -10.87 -19.45
CA ALA A 235 4.88 -9.79 -19.54
C ALA A 235 6.27 -10.20 -19.03
N ARG A 236 7.33 -9.90 -19.77
CA ARG A 236 8.71 -10.29 -19.42
C ARG A 236 9.14 -9.68 -18.09
N TRP A 237 8.88 -8.40 -17.89
CA TRP A 237 9.27 -7.67 -16.69
C TRP A 237 8.09 -7.49 -15.76
N ARG A 238 8.24 -7.93 -14.50
CA ARG A 238 7.20 -7.87 -13.49
C ARG A 238 7.79 -7.43 -12.15
N PHE A 239 7.49 -6.21 -11.70
CA PHE A 239 8.02 -5.68 -10.46
C PHE A 239 6.91 -5.20 -9.53
N GLY A 240 7.04 -5.54 -8.25
CA GLY A 240 6.21 -5.02 -7.17
C GLY A 240 6.91 -3.88 -6.46
N LEU A 241 6.16 -2.83 -6.12
CA LEU A 241 6.62 -1.70 -5.31
C LEU A 241 5.86 -1.70 -4.00
N THR A 242 6.54 -1.59 -2.85
CA THR A 242 5.88 -1.51 -1.54
C THR A 242 6.69 -0.70 -0.54
N ALA A 243 6.01 -0.11 0.44
CA ALA A 243 6.66 0.55 1.56
C ALA A 243 7.10 -0.44 2.64
N SER A 244 6.45 -1.60 2.72
CA SER A 244 6.76 -2.66 3.66
C SER A 244 6.36 -4.01 3.04
N ASP A 245 7.22 -4.97 3.17
CA ASP A 245 6.97 -6.37 2.80
C ASP A 245 6.50 -7.22 3.99
N GLN A 246 6.43 -6.61 5.18
CA GLN A 246 5.92 -7.27 6.38
C GLN A 246 4.41 -7.09 6.49
N ARG A 247 3.72 -8.21 6.69
CA ARG A 247 2.27 -8.28 6.85
C ARG A 247 1.91 -8.77 8.24
N SER A 248 0.87 -8.17 8.80
CA SER A 248 0.38 -8.53 10.14
C SER A 248 -0.41 -9.85 10.17
N ASP A 249 -0.76 -10.39 9.01
CA ASP A 249 -1.52 -11.65 8.87
C ASP A 249 -0.62 -12.89 8.65
N GLY A 250 0.70 -12.72 8.67
CA GLY A 250 1.66 -13.82 8.48
C GLY A 250 1.88 -14.25 7.02
N LEU A 251 1.21 -13.63 6.04
CA LEU A 251 1.31 -13.99 4.63
C LEU A 251 2.39 -13.20 3.86
N SER A 252 3.43 -12.72 4.51
CA SER A 252 4.49 -11.92 3.87
C SER A 252 5.19 -12.67 2.73
N GLU A 253 5.48 -13.96 2.92
CA GLU A 253 6.18 -14.77 1.92
C GLU A 253 5.37 -14.94 0.62
N THR A 254 4.05 -14.89 0.67
CA THR A 254 3.21 -15.05 -0.52
C THR A 254 3.40 -13.92 -1.54
N ILE A 255 3.84 -12.73 -1.11
CA ILE A 255 4.19 -11.63 -2.01
C ILE A 255 5.33 -12.05 -2.94
N PHE A 256 6.35 -12.68 -2.36
CA PHE A 256 7.55 -13.12 -3.11
C PHE A 256 7.26 -14.36 -3.96
N GLN A 257 6.41 -15.25 -3.48
CA GLN A 257 5.94 -16.38 -4.26
C GLN A 257 5.20 -15.96 -5.54
N VAL A 258 4.48 -14.83 -5.51
CA VAL A 258 3.74 -14.32 -6.67
C VAL A 258 4.60 -13.41 -7.56
N LEU A 259 5.40 -12.51 -6.97
CA LEU A 259 6.12 -11.46 -7.71
C LEU A 259 7.62 -11.75 -7.90
N GLY A 260 8.19 -12.67 -7.15
CA GLY A 260 9.63 -12.94 -7.12
C GLY A 260 10.35 -12.32 -5.93
N PRO A 261 11.66 -12.54 -5.80
CA PRO A 261 12.45 -12.15 -4.63
C PRO A 261 12.55 -10.63 -4.46
N ARG A 262 13.08 -10.21 -3.30
CA ARG A 262 13.48 -8.82 -3.10
C ARG A 262 14.66 -8.49 -4.03
N VAL A 263 14.47 -7.56 -4.95
CA VAL A 263 15.52 -7.11 -5.87
C VAL A 263 16.20 -5.83 -5.39
N ALA A 264 15.51 -5.01 -4.60
CA ALA A 264 16.08 -3.85 -3.95
C ALA A 264 15.34 -3.56 -2.63
N VAL A 265 16.12 -3.13 -1.63
CA VAL A 265 15.61 -2.61 -0.35
C VAL A 265 16.28 -1.27 -0.10
N ILE A 266 15.48 -0.21 -0.04
CA ILE A 266 15.99 1.13 0.27
C ILE A 266 15.98 1.30 1.78
N ASP A 267 17.17 1.58 2.35
CA ASP A 267 17.32 1.83 3.77
C ASP A 267 16.63 3.16 4.14
N PRO A 268 15.76 3.18 5.17
CA PRO A 268 15.19 4.42 5.70
C PRO A 268 16.24 5.49 6.04
N GLN A 269 17.45 5.12 6.47
CA GLN A 269 18.54 6.04 6.76
C GLN A 269 18.98 6.86 5.55
N GLN A 270 18.89 6.31 4.34
CA GLN A 270 19.17 7.04 3.09
C GLN A 270 18.18 8.18 2.81
N LEU A 271 17.06 8.21 3.54
CA LEU A 271 16.03 9.24 3.43
C LEU A 271 16.18 10.36 4.46
N GLU A 272 16.97 10.18 5.51
CA GLU A 272 17.10 11.13 6.64
C GLU A 272 17.55 12.53 6.20
N GLN A 273 18.36 12.60 5.15
CA GLN A 273 18.80 13.88 4.57
C GLN A 273 17.77 14.54 3.64
N ILE A 274 16.69 13.84 3.31
CA ILE A 274 15.76 14.22 2.24
C ILE A 274 14.33 14.37 2.79
N THR A 275 14.03 13.71 3.90
CA THR A 275 12.76 13.80 4.59
C THR A 275 12.95 14.52 5.91
N ILE A 276 11.90 15.20 6.35
CA ILE A 276 11.93 15.82 7.68
C ILE A 276 11.72 14.72 8.71
N THR A 277 12.67 14.57 9.63
CA THR A 277 12.55 13.60 10.74
C THR A 277 11.41 14.04 11.66
N PRO A 278 10.36 13.22 11.83
CA PRO A 278 9.25 13.62 12.67
C PRO A 278 9.59 13.45 14.15
N GLN A 279 8.93 14.27 14.96
CA GLN A 279 8.87 14.09 16.41
C GLN A 279 7.49 13.57 16.79
N VAL A 280 7.35 12.92 17.93
CA VAL A 280 6.06 12.52 18.49
C VAL A 280 5.87 13.16 19.86
N GLN A 281 4.71 13.76 20.05
CA GLN A 281 4.24 14.24 21.35
C GLN A 281 3.01 13.44 21.75
N THR A 282 3.06 12.80 22.90
CA THR A 282 1.94 12.04 23.45
C THR A 282 1.02 12.95 24.26
N ILE A 283 -0.28 12.84 24.01
CA ILE A 283 -1.31 13.61 24.73
C ILE A 283 -2.16 12.63 25.53
N PRO A 284 -1.89 12.48 26.84
CA PRO A 284 -2.65 11.56 27.68
C PRO A 284 -4.06 12.07 27.92
N THR A 285 -5.01 11.12 28.01
CA THR A 285 -6.40 11.37 28.40
C THR A 285 -6.78 10.56 29.63
N ALA A 286 -7.82 11.00 30.34
CA ALA A 286 -8.36 10.30 31.48
C ALA A 286 -9.47 9.28 31.12
N PHE A 287 -9.71 9.06 29.82
CA PHE A 287 -10.78 8.19 29.31
C PHE A 287 -10.70 6.76 29.84
N VAL A 288 -11.81 6.27 30.37
CA VAL A 288 -11.96 4.90 30.89
C VAL A 288 -13.09 4.20 30.14
N TYR A 289 -12.80 3.04 29.58
CA TYR A 289 -13.83 2.16 29.02
C TYR A 289 -13.92 0.87 29.80
N THR A 290 -15.12 0.58 30.29
CA THR A 290 -15.43 -0.68 30.96
C THR A 290 -16.23 -1.57 30.01
N PRO A 291 -15.68 -2.68 29.51
CA PRO A 291 -16.42 -3.65 28.70
C PRO A 291 -17.55 -4.27 29.50
N ARG A 292 -18.63 -4.70 28.84
CA ARG A 292 -19.67 -5.53 29.47
C ARG A 292 -19.11 -6.93 29.76
N ALA A 293 -19.67 -7.62 30.72
CA ALA A 293 -19.22 -8.99 31.08
C ALA A 293 -19.29 -9.97 29.88
N THR A 294 -20.23 -9.76 28.95
CA THR A 294 -20.42 -10.56 27.73
C THR A 294 -19.59 -10.04 26.54
N GLU A 295 -18.81 -8.96 26.70
CA GLU A 295 -18.08 -8.28 25.61
C GLU A 295 -16.66 -8.85 25.48
N THR A 296 -16.58 -10.06 24.92
CA THR A 296 -15.29 -10.70 24.63
C THR A 296 -15.32 -11.27 23.20
N PRO A 297 -14.59 -10.69 22.23
CA PRO A 297 -13.68 -9.53 22.33
C PRO A 297 -14.43 -8.19 22.47
N VAL A 298 -13.71 -7.14 22.88
CA VAL A 298 -14.26 -5.77 23.03
C VAL A 298 -14.99 -5.32 21.76
N ASP A 299 -16.24 -4.86 21.94
CA ASP A 299 -17.01 -4.23 20.87
C ASP A 299 -16.40 -2.86 20.50
N TYR A 300 -15.66 -2.83 19.42
CA TYR A 300 -14.94 -1.64 18.97
C TYR A 300 -15.89 -0.51 18.53
N VAL A 301 -17.07 -0.84 18.03
CA VAL A 301 -18.08 0.16 17.64
C VAL A 301 -18.62 0.86 18.89
N ARG A 302 -18.94 0.09 19.91
CA ARG A 302 -19.39 0.63 21.19
C ARG A 302 -18.30 1.46 21.87
N LEU A 303 -17.06 0.98 21.90
CA LEU A 303 -15.91 1.72 22.40
C LEU A 303 -15.78 3.08 21.72
N MET A 304 -15.83 3.13 20.37
CA MET A 304 -15.75 4.38 19.62
C MET A 304 -16.91 5.35 19.91
N ARG A 305 -18.12 4.83 20.14
CA ARG A 305 -19.27 5.67 20.56
C ARG A 305 -19.07 6.27 21.95
N HIS A 306 -18.60 5.48 22.91
CA HIS A 306 -18.27 5.98 24.25
C HIS A 306 -17.18 7.05 24.19
N MET A 307 -16.14 6.81 23.40
CA MET A 307 -15.05 7.76 23.19
C MET A 307 -15.52 9.10 22.61
N ALA A 308 -16.43 9.06 21.64
CA ALA A 308 -17.01 10.27 21.04
C ALA A 308 -17.95 11.03 22.00
N ALA A 309 -18.57 10.32 22.95
CA ALA A 309 -19.49 10.88 23.94
C ALA A 309 -18.78 11.42 25.20
N ASP A 310 -17.54 11.00 25.46
CA ASP A 310 -16.78 11.42 26.63
C ASP A 310 -16.30 12.88 26.47
N GLN A 311 -16.87 13.77 27.29
CA GLN A 311 -16.66 15.21 27.15
C GLN A 311 -15.24 15.61 27.52
N ASP A 312 -14.67 15.04 28.59
CA ASP A 312 -13.33 15.38 29.07
C ASP A 312 -12.27 14.97 28.06
N ARG A 313 -12.42 13.77 27.49
CA ARG A 313 -11.55 13.29 26.41
C ARG A 313 -11.65 14.17 25.19
N MET A 314 -12.87 14.48 24.75
CA MET A 314 -13.06 15.28 23.55
C MET A 314 -12.53 16.71 23.74
N HIS A 315 -12.77 17.32 24.88
CA HIS A 315 -12.21 18.62 25.23
C HIS A 315 -10.66 18.60 25.19
N ARG A 316 -10.05 17.53 25.72
CA ARG A 316 -8.59 17.37 25.67
C ARG A 316 -8.06 17.30 24.24
N VAL A 317 -8.78 16.65 23.32
CA VAL A 317 -8.41 16.58 21.89
C VAL A 317 -8.67 17.93 21.18
N GLU A 318 -9.75 18.63 21.54
CA GLU A 318 -10.07 19.98 21.04
C GLU A 318 -8.96 20.99 21.39
N GLN A 319 -8.47 20.98 22.64
CA GLN A 319 -7.33 21.80 23.07
C GLN A 319 -6.06 21.61 22.23
N VAL A 320 -5.87 20.44 21.62
CA VAL A 320 -4.76 20.22 20.68
C VAL A 320 -4.93 21.06 19.43
N LEU A 321 -6.16 21.27 18.98
CA LEU A 321 -6.47 22.07 17.78
C LEU A 321 -6.33 23.59 18.05
N ASP A 322 -6.41 24.05 19.32
CA ASP A 322 -6.17 25.46 19.66
C ASP A 322 -4.79 25.95 19.17
N ARG A 323 -3.82 25.05 19.14
CA ARG A 323 -2.48 25.33 18.63
C ARG A 323 -2.49 25.71 17.14
N ALA A 324 -3.44 25.18 16.36
CA ALA A 324 -3.55 25.51 14.94
C ALA A 324 -3.94 26.98 14.69
N VAL A 325 -4.51 27.67 15.68
CA VAL A 325 -4.83 29.10 15.59
C VAL A 325 -3.56 29.95 15.48
N THR A 326 -2.56 29.63 16.30
CA THR A 326 -1.31 30.38 16.39
C THR A 326 -0.20 29.85 15.50
N GLU A 327 -0.15 28.53 15.26
CA GLU A 327 0.83 27.89 14.39
C GLU A 327 0.45 28.08 12.92
N GLY A 328 1.32 28.64 12.10
CA GLY A 328 1.14 28.78 10.64
C GLY A 328 1.18 27.44 9.85
N THR A 329 0.95 26.32 10.50
CA THR A 329 1.20 24.95 10.07
C THR A 329 -0.01 24.28 9.38
N SER A 330 0.23 23.17 8.65
CA SER A 330 -0.80 22.40 7.97
C SER A 330 -1.03 21.04 8.66
N TRP A 331 -2.28 20.76 8.99
CA TRP A 331 -2.67 19.67 9.87
C TRP A 331 -3.41 18.55 9.15
N LEU A 332 -3.12 17.31 9.53
CA LEU A 332 -3.89 16.13 9.18
C LEU A 332 -4.44 15.51 10.48
N VAL A 333 -5.74 15.50 10.63
CA VAL A 333 -6.42 14.91 11.80
C VAL A 333 -7.10 13.62 11.39
N LEU A 334 -6.68 12.52 12.00
CA LEU A 334 -7.15 11.19 11.67
C LEU A 334 -7.91 10.54 12.81
N ALA A 335 -9.05 9.93 12.50
CA ALA A 335 -9.79 9.10 13.43
C ALA A 335 -10.48 7.90 12.74
N ALA A 336 -10.79 6.88 13.53
CA ALA A 336 -11.62 5.75 13.11
C ALA A 336 -13.13 6.06 13.21
N SER A 337 -13.51 7.04 14.03
CA SER A 337 -14.90 7.44 14.30
C SER A 337 -15.26 8.72 13.53
N LEU A 338 -16.31 8.66 12.70
CA LEU A 338 -16.85 9.84 12.04
C LEU A 338 -17.37 10.87 13.04
N ALA A 339 -18.03 10.44 14.11
CA ALA A 339 -18.56 11.33 15.14
C ALA A 339 -17.46 12.15 15.84
N VAL A 340 -16.28 11.53 16.07
CA VAL A 340 -15.11 12.24 16.58
C VAL A 340 -14.61 13.27 15.56
N LEU A 341 -14.48 12.88 14.29
CA LEU A 341 -14.01 13.78 13.25
C LEU A 341 -14.95 14.96 13.00
N GLU A 342 -16.27 14.70 12.95
CA GLU A 342 -17.30 15.73 12.76
C GLU A 342 -17.30 16.75 13.90
N ARG A 343 -17.15 16.29 15.15
CA ARG A 343 -17.05 17.16 16.32
C ARG A 343 -15.79 18.04 16.24
N LEU A 344 -14.62 17.45 15.96
CA LEU A 344 -13.37 18.18 15.86
C LEU A 344 -13.35 19.15 14.66
N HIS A 345 -13.96 18.76 13.54
CA HIS A 345 -14.10 19.64 12.38
C HIS A 345 -14.98 20.87 12.71
N ARG A 346 -16.12 20.65 13.36
CA ARG A 346 -16.99 21.75 13.82
C ARG A 346 -16.22 22.68 14.75
N TYR A 347 -15.53 22.13 15.74
CA TYR A 347 -14.69 22.91 16.66
C TYR A 347 -13.64 23.74 15.93
N ALA A 348 -12.96 23.19 14.92
CA ALA A 348 -12.00 23.95 14.11
C ALA A 348 -12.65 25.10 13.33
N LEU A 349 -13.87 24.91 12.80
CA LEU A 349 -14.65 25.97 12.14
C LEU A 349 -15.07 27.06 13.13
N ASP A 350 -15.47 26.69 14.35
CA ASP A 350 -15.83 27.64 15.42
C ASP A 350 -14.64 28.51 15.85
N LEU A 351 -13.41 27.98 15.74
CA LEU A 351 -12.16 28.74 15.92
C LEU A 351 -11.80 29.62 14.71
N GLY A 352 -12.62 29.65 13.64
CA GLY A 352 -12.33 30.39 12.41
C GLY A 352 -11.25 29.78 11.52
N LEU A 353 -10.89 28.51 11.72
CA LEU A 353 -9.86 27.83 10.94
C LEU A 353 -10.43 27.33 9.60
N ALA A 354 -9.70 27.54 8.51
CA ALA A 354 -10.04 26.99 7.20
C ALA A 354 -9.76 25.48 7.21
N ALA A 355 -10.81 24.68 7.31
CA ALA A 355 -10.76 23.24 7.50
C ALA A 355 -11.58 22.47 6.45
N GLU A 356 -11.06 21.33 6.04
CA GLU A 356 -11.69 20.40 5.10
C GLU A 356 -12.03 19.09 5.80
N PHE A 357 -13.15 18.48 5.40
CA PHE A 357 -13.60 17.19 5.91
C PHE A 357 -13.77 16.20 4.77
N VAL A 358 -13.10 15.04 4.85
CA VAL A 358 -13.17 14.00 3.83
C VAL A 358 -13.36 12.64 4.49
N CYS A 359 -14.40 11.92 4.07
CA CYS A 359 -14.71 10.56 4.53
C CYS A 359 -15.05 9.63 3.36
N GLY A 360 -15.34 8.36 3.64
CA GLY A 360 -15.65 7.37 2.62
C GLY A 360 -16.87 7.70 1.76
N SER A 361 -17.86 8.44 2.30
CA SER A 361 -19.05 8.89 1.59
C SER A 361 -18.86 10.19 0.79
N THR A 362 -17.72 10.90 0.95
CA THR A 362 -17.44 12.14 0.20
C THR A 362 -17.33 11.86 -1.28
N LYS A 363 -18.10 12.56 -2.10
CA LYS A 363 -18.08 12.43 -3.55
C LYS A 363 -16.68 12.74 -4.09
N LYS A 364 -16.30 12.08 -5.20
CA LYS A 364 -14.96 12.21 -5.78
C LYS A 364 -14.60 13.65 -6.13
N ALA A 365 -15.53 14.42 -6.70
CA ALA A 365 -15.31 15.82 -7.06
C ALA A 365 -15.03 16.68 -5.82
N ASP A 366 -15.84 16.52 -4.76
CA ASP A 366 -15.71 17.27 -3.51
C ASP A 366 -14.39 16.93 -2.80
N ARG A 367 -14.01 15.64 -2.82
CA ARG A 367 -12.72 15.17 -2.30
C ARG A 367 -11.56 15.83 -3.03
N GLN A 368 -11.58 15.84 -4.37
CA GLN A 368 -10.53 16.46 -5.18
C GLN A 368 -10.43 17.96 -4.90
N GLN A 369 -11.56 18.65 -4.75
CA GLN A 369 -11.60 20.07 -4.42
C GLN A 369 -11.03 20.35 -3.02
N ALA A 370 -11.39 19.56 -2.01
CA ALA A 370 -10.84 19.66 -0.66
C ALA A 370 -9.32 19.47 -0.64
N LEU A 371 -8.83 18.44 -1.34
CA LEU A 371 -7.40 18.19 -1.45
C LEU A 371 -6.67 19.32 -2.21
N ALA A 372 -7.28 19.91 -3.22
CA ALA A 372 -6.73 21.05 -3.95
C ALA A 372 -6.62 22.28 -3.02
N ARG A 373 -7.66 22.58 -2.23
CA ARG A 373 -7.61 23.69 -1.24
C ARG A 373 -6.53 23.46 -0.18
N MET A 374 -6.31 22.23 0.24
CA MET A 374 -5.19 21.90 1.13
C MET A 374 -3.83 22.08 0.46
N LYS A 375 -3.68 21.67 -0.79
CA LYS A 375 -2.41 21.79 -1.54
C LYS A 375 -1.99 23.25 -1.77
N ASN A 376 -2.93 24.11 -2.15
CA ASN A 376 -2.66 25.51 -2.45
C ASN A 376 -2.71 26.44 -1.23
N GLY A 377 -3.02 25.90 -0.03
CA GLY A 377 -3.02 26.64 1.22
C GLY A 377 -4.27 27.43 1.55
N GLN A 378 -5.34 27.26 0.77
CA GLN A 378 -6.66 27.81 1.08
C GLN A 378 -7.30 27.16 2.31
N ALA A 379 -6.94 25.89 2.59
CA ALA A 379 -7.28 25.23 3.83
C ALA A 379 -6.02 24.77 4.55
N ARG A 380 -6.07 24.72 5.88
CA ARG A 380 -4.93 24.40 6.75
C ARG A 380 -5.11 23.10 7.50
N ILE A 381 -6.32 22.63 7.70
CA ILE A 381 -6.62 21.42 8.44
C ILE A 381 -7.44 20.49 7.56
N LEU A 382 -7.00 19.23 7.46
CA LEU A 382 -7.75 18.14 6.82
C LEU A 382 -8.18 17.12 7.87
N PHE A 383 -9.48 16.94 8.03
CA PHE A 383 -10.06 15.86 8.81
C PHE A 383 -10.37 14.68 7.90
N ALA A 384 -9.82 13.51 8.22
CA ALA A 384 -10.00 12.32 7.39
C ALA A 384 -10.03 11.04 8.22
N THR A 385 -10.69 10.00 7.70
CA THR A 385 -10.61 8.68 8.30
C THR A 385 -9.23 8.04 8.03
N TYR A 386 -8.80 7.14 8.91
CA TYR A 386 -7.55 6.36 8.72
C TYR A 386 -7.48 5.65 7.36
N GLN A 387 -8.62 5.17 6.87
CA GLN A 387 -8.71 4.52 5.57
C GLN A 387 -8.25 5.45 4.43
N LEU A 388 -8.73 6.69 4.44
CA LEU A 388 -8.38 7.69 3.41
C LEU A 388 -6.92 8.14 3.48
N ALA A 389 -6.34 8.21 4.68
CA ALA A 389 -4.92 8.50 4.84
C ALA A 389 -4.02 7.45 4.18
N LYS A 390 -4.47 6.19 4.16
CA LYS A 390 -3.82 5.08 3.45
C LYS A 390 -3.90 5.26 1.92
N GLU A 391 -5.01 5.78 1.41
CA GLU A 391 -5.38 5.80 -0.02
C GLU A 391 -4.78 6.96 -0.84
N GLY A 392 -3.66 7.54 -0.40
CA GLY A 392 -2.88 8.41 -1.28
C GLY A 392 -3.13 9.91 -1.15
N LEU A 393 -3.24 10.43 0.08
CA LEU A 393 -3.20 11.88 0.31
C LEU A 393 -1.83 12.46 -0.12
N ASP A 394 -1.81 13.18 -1.24
CA ASP A 394 -0.61 13.87 -1.73
C ASP A 394 -0.68 15.37 -1.45
N ILE A 395 -0.34 15.76 -0.21
CA ILE A 395 -0.31 17.14 0.26
C ILE A 395 1.06 17.38 0.93
N PRO A 396 2.08 17.82 0.20
CA PRO A 396 3.46 17.93 0.72
C PRO A 396 3.61 18.88 1.90
N ARG A 397 2.77 19.92 2.00
CA ARG A 397 2.83 20.93 3.06
C ARG A 397 2.36 20.46 4.44
N LEU A 398 1.76 19.26 4.57
CA LEU A 398 1.34 18.71 5.87
C LEU A 398 2.55 18.55 6.80
N ASP A 399 2.51 19.14 7.96
CA ASP A 399 3.57 19.09 8.97
C ASP A 399 3.10 18.65 10.36
N ARG A 400 1.79 18.62 10.61
CA ARG A 400 1.18 18.11 11.83
C ARG A 400 0.28 16.90 11.53
N LEU A 401 0.40 15.85 12.34
CA LEU A 401 -0.46 14.67 12.27
C LEU A 401 -1.07 14.42 13.65
N VAL A 402 -2.40 14.49 13.75
CA VAL A 402 -3.13 14.12 14.97
C VAL A 402 -3.73 12.73 14.80
N LEU A 403 -3.37 11.80 15.68
CA LEU A 403 -4.01 10.51 15.81
C LEU A 403 -5.10 10.62 16.88
N ALA A 404 -6.28 11.10 16.49
CA ALA A 404 -7.36 11.49 17.42
C ALA A 404 -8.08 10.30 18.06
N THR A 405 -8.00 9.10 17.46
CA THR A 405 -8.50 7.85 18.04
C THR A 405 -7.44 6.76 17.97
N PRO A 406 -7.48 5.77 18.89
CA PRO A 406 -6.55 4.65 18.88
C PRO A 406 -6.61 3.85 17.58
N THR A 407 -5.45 3.37 17.13
CA THR A 407 -5.33 2.38 16.06
C THR A 407 -4.16 1.43 16.35
N ARG A 408 -4.35 0.16 16.06
CA ARG A 408 -3.32 -0.89 16.13
C ARG A 408 -2.64 -1.17 14.79
N ASN A 409 -3.14 -0.57 13.70
CA ASN A 409 -2.62 -0.83 12.37
C ASN A 409 -1.35 -0.02 12.11
N LYS A 410 -0.20 -0.68 12.32
CA LYS A 410 1.13 -0.08 12.14
C LYS A 410 1.36 0.47 10.73
N VAL A 411 0.84 -0.19 9.70
CA VAL A 411 1.00 0.23 8.31
C VAL A 411 0.31 1.57 8.07
N ILE A 412 -0.92 1.74 8.57
CA ILE A 412 -1.66 3.00 8.46
C ILE A 412 -0.91 4.13 9.18
N VAL A 413 -0.42 3.88 10.41
CA VAL A 413 0.34 4.87 11.16
C VAL A 413 1.61 5.26 10.42
N GLN A 414 2.39 4.28 9.95
CA GLN A 414 3.62 4.52 9.18
C GLN A 414 3.35 5.33 7.91
N GLN A 415 2.32 4.98 7.15
CA GLN A 415 1.94 5.72 5.94
C GLN A 415 1.47 7.14 6.25
N SER A 416 0.72 7.34 7.35
CA SER A 416 0.27 8.66 7.78
C SER A 416 1.44 9.55 8.20
N ILE A 417 2.41 9.00 8.94
CA ILE A 417 3.65 9.71 9.30
C ILE A 417 4.43 10.07 8.02
N GLY A 418 4.56 9.16 7.07
CA GLY A 418 5.21 9.42 5.79
C GLY A 418 4.60 10.59 5.00
N ARG A 419 3.33 10.97 5.26
CA ARG A 419 2.71 12.16 4.63
C ARG A 419 3.29 13.47 5.17
N ILE A 420 3.58 13.52 6.48
CA ILE A 420 4.13 14.72 7.11
C ILE A 420 5.67 14.79 7.03
N GLN A 421 6.36 13.75 6.59
CA GLN A 421 7.81 13.76 6.40
C GLN A 421 8.26 14.40 5.08
N ARG A 422 7.35 14.62 4.14
CA ARG A 422 7.68 15.16 2.82
C ARG A 422 8.19 16.60 2.94
N PRO A 423 9.31 16.95 2.30
CA PRO A 423 9.79 18.31 2.26
C PRO A 423 8.82 19.19 1.45
N ALA A 424 8.65 20.42 1.90
CA ALA A 424 7.90 21.46 1.20
C ALA A 424 8.52 22.83 1.50
N PRO A 425 8.35 23.83 0.63
CA PRO A 425 8.85 25.18 0.90
C PRO A 425 8.34 25.71 2.25
N GLY A 426 9.25 26.21 3.08
CA GLY A 426 8.96 26.77 4.40
C GLY A 426 8.67 25.75 5.51
N LYS A 427 8.73 24.46 5.22
CA LYS A 427 8.49 23.40 6.19
C LYS A 427 9.81 22.97 6.83
N THR A 428 9.93 23.16 8.16
CA THR A 428 11.14 22.87 8.94
C THR A 428 10.98 21.69 9.91
N GLU A 429 9.75 21.32 10.26
CA GLU A 429 9.48 20.26 11.23
C GLU A 429 8.28 19.39 10.81
N ALA A 430 8.19 18.20 11.40
CA ALA A 430 7.07 17.30 11.31
C ALA A 430 6.74 16.79 12.71
N LEU A 431 5.48 16.92 13.16
CA LEU A 431 5.08 16.55 14.51
C LEU A 431 3.85 15.63 14.48
N VAL A 432 3.98 14.51 15.16
CA VAL A 432 2.88 13.58 15.44
C VAL A 432 2.32 13.88 16.83
N LEU A 433 1.04 14.17 16.92
CA LEU A 433 0.29 14.36 18.17
C LEU A 433 -0.55 13.09 18.40
N ASP A 434 -0.05 12.20 19.26
CA ASP A 434 -0.67 10.90 19.53
C ASP A 434 -1.54 10.96 20.79
N ILE A 435 -2.85 10.88 20.62
CA ILE A 435 -3.80 10.85 21.74
C ILE A 435 -3.78 9.47 22.38
N VAL A 436 -3.45 9.44 23.69
CA VAL A 436 -3.23 8.20 24.42
C VAL A 436 -4.21 8.05 25.58
N ASP A 437 -5.09 7.05 25.47
CA ASP A 437 -6.10 6.72 26.46
C ASP A 437 -5.50 5.70 27.46
N GLU A 438 -4.67 6.19 28.38
CA GLU A 438 -3.80 5.36 29.25
C GLU A 438 -4.59 4.51 30.25
N LYS A 439 -5.75 5.00 30.70
CA LYS A 439 -6.56 4.32 31.73
C LYS A 439 -7.39 3.17 31.18
N THR A 440 -7.36 2.94 29.86
CA THR A 440 -8.05 1.82 29.20
C THR A 440 -7.01 0.79 28.73
N PRO A 441 -6.87 -0.39 29.36
CA PRO A 441 -5.76 -1.34 29.10
C PRO A 441 -5.63 -1.77 27.63
N GLN A 442 -6.75 -1.97 26.93
CA GLN A 442 -6.78 -2.35 25.51
C GLN A 442 -6.18 -1.25 24.63
N LEU A 443 -6.47 0.02 24.94
CA LEU A 443 -6.00 1.18 24.20
C LEU A 443 -4.53 1.49 24.51
N LEU A 444 -4.12 1.30 25.76
CA LEU A 444 -2.73 1.38 26.17
C LEU A 444 -1.87 0.32 25.43
N THR A 445 -2.40 -0.89 25.23
CA THR A 445 -1.72 -1.93 24.43
C THR A 445 -1.54 -1.48 22.98
N GLN A 446 -2.53 -0.83 22.38
CA GLN A 446 -2.42 -0.28 21.02
C GLN A 446 -1.37 0.85 20.95
N TYR A 447 -1.32 1.72 21.95
CA TYR A 447 -0.28 2.74 22.06
C TYR A 447 1.13 2.12 22.13
N LYS A 448 1.33 1.10 22.98
CA LYS A 448 2.62 0.38 23.06
C LYS A 448 3.07 -0.17 21.70
N GLN A 449 2.13 -0.61 20.87
CA GLN A 449 2.43 -1.06 19.51
C GLN A 449 2.84 0.12 18.58
N ARG A 450 2.21 1.29 18.70
CA ARG A 450 2.62 2.50 17.97
C ARG A 450 3.98 3.00 18.45
N ARG A 451 4.22 3.02 19.77
CA ARG A 451 5.52 3.40 20.33
C ARG A 451 6.66 2.51 19.82
N SER A 452 6.41 1.19 19.70
CA SER A 452 7.37 0.27 19.06
C SER A 452 7.64 0.62 17.59
N LEU A 453 6.64 1.11 16.85
CA LEU A 453 6.81 1.59 15.48
C LEU A 453 7.63 2.89 15.46
N TYR A 454 7.35 3.85 16.35
CA TYR A 454 8.10 5.11 16.44
C TYR A 454 9.59 4.86 16.65
N LYS A 455 9.94 3.93 17.56
CA LYS A 455 11.33 3.51 17.78
C LYS A 455 11.98 2.92 16.52
N LYS A 456 11.24 2.08 15.77
CA LYS A 456 11.74 1.50 14.51
C LYS A 456 11.94 2.55 13.41
N MET A 457 11.22 3.66 13.46
CA MET A 457 11.31 4.76 12.52
C MET A 457 12.26 5.88 13.00
N ASN A 458 13.02 5.69 14.08
CA ASN A 458 13.90 6.69 14.69
C ASN A 458 13.18 8.01 15.02
N ILE A 459 11.89 7.93 15.40
CA ILE A 459 11.11 9.09 15.80
C ILE A 459 11.39 9.40 17.26
N THR A 460 11.82 10.64 17.54
CA THR A 460 12.11 11.10 18.91
C THR A 460 10.83 11.61 19.60
N GLU A 461 10.73 11.34 20.89
CA GLU A 461 9.66 11.91 21.71
C GLU A 461 9.98 13.40 21.96
N LYS A 462 9.01 14.28 21.70
CA LYS A 462 9.07 15.71 22.04
C LYS A 462 8.53 15.87 23.45
N GLU A 463 9.33 16.46 24.34
CA GLU A 463 8.92 16.81 25.68
C GLU A 463 7.79 17.83 25.75
#